data_393bc2ed24da005d30c7d7133414d535
#
_entry.id   393bc2ed24da005d30c7d7133414d535
#
_cell.length_a   1.000
_cell.length_b   1.000
_cell.length_c   1.000
_cell.angle_alpha   90.00
_cell.angle_beta   90.00
_cell.angle_gamma   90.00
#
_symmetry.space_group_name_H-M   'P 1'
#
loop_
_entity.id
_entity.type
_entity.pdbx_description
1 polymer ?
#
loop_
_entity_poly.entity_id
_entity_poly.type
_entity_poly.pdbx_seq_one_letter_code
_entity_poly.pdbx_strand_id
1 'polypeptide(L)'
;MLDADDFEAWFRLLETPGLGREGARRLLAAFGSATQVLQASKAARQQVVGPPRAQAFDTEPEELSTRLRAAQAWLGGGEGRRVLCIGDDAYPAVLLQTPDPPLLLYVQGQVEFLNRRSLAIVGSRNASAQGLDNARAFGAHLSQHG
;
A
#
# COMPACT_ATOMS: atom_id res chain seq x y z
N MET A 1 -0.27 -14.35 0.21
CA MET A 1 0.60 -13.71 1.23
C MET A 1 1.92 -13.44 0.54
N LEU A 2 2.38 -12.19 0.52
CA LEU A 2 3.68 -11.84 -0.02
C LEU A 2 4.77 -12.58 0.75
N ASP A 3 5.69 -13.23 0.04
CA ASP A 3 6.92 -13.70 0.64
C ASP A 3 7.89 -12.54 0.90
N ALA A 4 9.03 -12.83 1.53
CA ALA A 4 9.99 -11.79 1.92
C ALA A 4 10.61 -11.09 0.69
N ASP A 5 10.89 -11.84 -0.37
CA ASP A 5 11.52 -11.33 -1.58
C ASP A 5 10.54 -10.47 -2.39
N ASP A 6 9.28 -10.89 -2.49
CA ASP A 6 8.23 -10.09 -3.10
C ASP A 6 7.97 -8.79 -2.33
N PHE A 7 7.98 -8.85 -0.98
CA PHE A 7 7.80 -7.65 -0.16
C PHE A 7 8.93 -6.64 -0.38
N GLU A 8 10.18 -7.10 -0.45
CA GLU A 8 11.33 -6.24 -0.73
C GLU A 8 11.21 -5.61 -2.12
N ALA A 9 10.82 -6.39 -3.13
CA ALA A 9 10.61 -5.89 -4.48
C ALA A 9 9.51 -4.82 -4.55
N TRP A 10 8.38 -5.02 -3.88
CA TRP A 10 7.33 -4.04 -3.76
C TRP A 10 7.82 -2.77 -3.07
N PHE A 11 8.56 -2.93 -1.98
CA PHE A 11 9.09 -1.82 -1.21
C PHE A 11 10.07 -1.00 -2.05
N ARG A 12 10.99 -1.66 -2.75
CA ARG A 12 11.94 -1.01 -3.67
C ARG A 12 11.23 -0.25 -4.79
N LEU A 13 10.19 -0.86 -5.38
CA LEU A 13 9.40 -0.21 -6.44
C LEU A 13 8.74 1.08 -5.93
N LEU A 14 8.11 1.03 -4.75
CA LEU A 14 7.37 2.17 -4.19
C LEU A 14 8.27 3.29 -3.69
N GLU A 15 9.45 2.97 -3.18
CA GLU A 15 10.45 3.94 -2.72
C GLU A 15 11.31 4.51 -3.86
N THR A 16 11.10 4.08 -5.12
CA THR A 16 11.84 4.62 -6.27
C THR A 16 11.52 6.10 -6.47
N PRO A 17 12.53 7.00 -6.35
CA PRO A 17 12.31 8.45 -6.43
C PRO A 17 11.68 8.87 -7.75
N GLY A 18 10.68 9.75 -7.70
CA GLY A 18 10.04 10.32 -8.90
C GLY A 18 9.19 9.35 -9.73
N LEU A 19 9.09 8.07 -9.34
CA LEU A 19 8.24 7.12 -10.05
C LEU A 19 6.75 7.41 -9.83
N GLY A 20 6.36 7.63 -8.58
CA GLY A 20 4.97 7.85 -8.18
C GLY A 20 4.09 6.61 -8.36
N ARG A 21 2.89 6.65 -7.77
CA ARG A 21 1.95 5.51 -7.82
C ARG A 21 1.47 5.19 -9.25
N GLU A 22 1.23 6.21 -10.05
CA GLU A 22 0.85 6.03 -11.46
C GLU A 22 1.93 5.30 -12.26
N GLY A 23 3.20 5.73 -12.12
CA GLY A 23 4.33 5.08 -12.78
C GLY A 23 4.49 3.62 -12.34
N ALA A 24 4.36 3.36 -11.04
CA ALA A 24 4.42 2.00 -10.51
C ALA A 24 3.26 1.13 -11.06
N ARG A 25 2.01 1.63 -11.10
CA ARG A 25 0.88 0.89 -11.72
C ARG A 25 1.13 0.55 -13.18
N ARG A 26 1.66 1.50 -13.96
CA ARG A 26 1.99 1.25 -15.38
C ARG A 26 3.04 0.17 -15.53
N LEU A 27 4.07 0.17 -14.71
CA LEU A 27 5.11 -0.87 -14.72
C LEU A 27 4.53 -2.23 -14.30
N LEU A 28 3.74 -2.28 -13.24
CA LEU A 28 3.08 -3.51 -12.79
C LEU A 28 2.13 -4.07 -13.86
N ALA A 29 1.38 -3.22 -14.53
CA ALA A 29 0.51 -3.63 -15.64
C ALA A 29 1.30 -4.18 -16.84
N ALA A 30 2.49 -3.63 -17.11
CA ALA A 30 3.34 -4.07 -18.22
C ALA A 30 4.14 -5.33 -17.93
N PHE A 31 4.60 -5.52 -16.69
CA PHE A 31 5.52 -6.60 -16.32
C PHE A 31 4.91 -7.66 -15.38
N GLY A 32 3.73 -7.42 -14.82
CA GLY A 32 2.98 -8.38 -14.01
C GLY A 32 3.28 -8.32 -12.51
N SER A 33 4.53 -8.23 -12.07
CA SER A 33 4.89 -8.19 -10.65
C SER A 33 6.01 -7.19 -10.35
N ALA A 34 6.15 -6.80 -9.07
CA ALA A 34 7.24 -5.92 -8.64
C ALA A 34 8.61 -6.53 -8.91
N THR A 35 8.76 -7.82 -8.67
CA THR A 35 9.98 -8.57 -8.97
C THR A 35 10.34 -8.52 -10.45
N GLN A 36 9.35 -8.73 -11.34
CA GLN A 36 9.56 -8.64 -12.79
C GLN A 36 9.88 -7.22 -13.25
N VAL A 37 9.29 -6.20 -12.62
CA VAL A 37 9.65 -4.80 -12.88
C VAL A 37 11.11 -4.54 -12.57
N LEU A 38 11.61 -5.03 -11.43
CA LEU A 38 13.01 -4.83 -11.04
C LEU A 38 13.99 -5.60 -11.96
N GLN A 39 13.60 -6.79 -12.40
CA GLN A 39 14.40 -7.63 -13.32
C GLN A 39 14.37 -7.13 -14.77
N ALA A 40 13.37 -6.32 -15.14
CA ALA A 40 13.26 -5.78 -16.50
C ALA A 40 14.47 -4.91 -16.84
N SER A 41 14.85 -4.87 -18.12
CA SER A 41 15.93 -3.99 -18.59
C SER A 41 15.52 -2.52 -18.45
N LYS A 42 16.52 -1.63 -18.28
CA LYS A 42 16.29 -0.19 -18.27
C LYS A 42 15.53 0.28 -19.52
N ALA A 43 15.90 -0.25 -20.70
CA ALA A 43 15.23 0.08 -21.96
C ALA A 43 13.74 -0.30 -21.94
N ALA A 44 13.41 -1.48 -21.40
CA ALA A 44 12.01 -1.91 -21.27
C ALA A 44 11.22 -1.02 -20.31
N ARG A 45 11.76 -0.71 -19.12
CA ARG A 45 11.14 0.24 -18.20
C ARG A 45 10.97 1.63 -18.82
N GLN A 46 11.97 2.09 -19.59
CA GLN A 46 11.94 3.39 -20.26
C GLN A 46 10.81 3.50 -21.28
N GLN A 47 10.46 2.43 -21.99
CA GLN A 47 9.32 2.40 -22.90
C GLN A 47 7.99 2.60 -22.17
N VAL A 48 7.88 2.17 -20.90
CA VAL A 48 6.64 2.25 -20.13
C VAL A 48 6.49 3.59 -19.42
N VAL A 49 7.55 4.07 -18.75
CA VAL A 49 7.46 5.23 -17.83
C VAL A 49 8.32 6.42 -18.28
N GLY A 50 9.04 6.31 -19.36
CA GLY A 50 9.96 7.34 -19.87
C GLY A 50 11.34 7.34 -19.23
N PRO A 51 12.31 8.05 -19.84
CA PRO A 51 13.72 8.01 -19.43
C PRO A 51 13.97 8.43 -17.99
N PRO A 52 13.44 9.55 -17.47
CA PRO A 52 13.75 10.01 -16.11
C PRO A 52 13.32 9.01 -15.03
N ARG A 53 12.10 8.45 -15.16
CA ARG A 53 11.57 7.47 -14.20
C ARG A 53 12.29 6.13 -14.27
N ALA A 54 12.68 5.70 -15.48
CA ALA A 54 13.46 4.47 -15.65
C ALA A 54 14.87 4.60 -15.08
N GLN A 55 15.49 5.77 -15.17
CA GLN A 55 16.82 6.06 -14.61
C GLN A 55 16.82 6.03 -13.08
N ALA A 56 15.71 6.37 -12.44
CA ALA A 56 15.60 6.37 -10.97
C ALA A 56 15.83 4.98 -10.34
N PHE A 57 15.72 3.91 -11.12
CA PHE A 57 16.03 2.54 -10.67
C PHE A 57 17.54 2.26 -10.60
N ASP A 58 18.37 3.08 -11.24
CA ASP A 58 19.83 2.87 -11.25
C ASP A 58 20.48 3.20 -9.89
N THR A 59 19.75 3.94 -9.03
CA THR A 59 20.24 4.34 -7.71
C THR A 59 19.31 3.80 -6.64
N GLU A 60 19.85 3.13 -5.64
CA GLU A 60 19.09 2.72 -4.48
C GLU A 60 18.78 3.94 -3.60
N PRO A 61 17.51 4.11 -3.12
CA PRO A 61 17.18 5.17 -2.18
C PRO A 61 17.97 5.05 -0.88
N GLU A 62 18.51 6.17 -0.40
CA GLU A 62 19.44 6.22 0.75
C GLU A 62 18.91 5.54 2.02
N GLU A 63 17.59 5.65 2.28
CA GLU A 63 16.98 5.08 3.49
C GLU A 63 16.23 3.75 3.25
N LEU A 64 16.34 3.17 2.05
CA LEU A 64 15.56 1.99 1.66
C LEU A 64 15.69 0.84 2.68
N SER A 65 16.92 0.46 3.00
CA SER A 65 17.19 -0.65 3.92
C SER A 65 16.71 -0.38 5.34
N THR A 66 16.76 0.87 5.80
CA THR A 66 16.25 1.26 7.13
C THR A 66 14.74 1.21 7.18
N ARG A 67 14.06 1.74 6.16
CA ARG A 67 12.60 1.71 6.05
C ARG A 67 12.07 0.30 5.86
N LEU A 68 12.74 -0.52 5.04
CA LEU A 68 12.38 -1.91 4.83
C LEU A 68 12.46 -2.71 6.14
N ARG A 69 13.55 -2.56 6.90
CA ARG A 69 13.68 -3.21 8.22
C ARG A 69 12.59 -2.76 9.20
N ALA A 70 12.25 -1.48 9.22
CA ALA A 70 11.17 -0.97 10.08
C ALA A 70 9.82 -1.59 9.68
N ALA A 71 9.53 -1.72 8.38
CA ALA A 71 8.32 -2.34 7.88
C ALA A 71 8.26 -3.84 8.20
N GLN A 72 9.38 -4.56 8.05
CA GLN A 72 9.50 -5.99 8.42
C GLN A 72 9.33 -6.18 9.93
N ALA A 73 9.95 -5.33 10.75
CA ALA A 73 9.79 -5.37 12.20
C ALA A 73 8.34 -5.10 12.61
N TRP A 74 7.65 -4.17 11.94
CA TRP A 74 6.23 -3.95 12.18
C TRP A 74 5.42 -5.19 11.83
N LEU A 75 5.67 -5.84 10.70
CA LEU A 75 4.98 -7.07 10.30
C LEU A 75 5.17 -8.21 11.31
N GLY A 76 6.38 -8.40 11.81
CA GLY A 76 6.70 -9.43 12.82
C GLY A 76 6.28 -9.07 14.24
N GLY A 77 5.94 -7.80 14.52
CA GLY A 77 5.75 -7.28 15.87
C GLY A 77 4.34 -7.44 16.46
N GLY A 78 3.41 -8.13 15.80
CA GLY A 78 2.07 -8.30 16.34
C GLY A 78 1.16 -9.19 15.50
N GLU A 79 0.19 -9.80 16.18
CA GLU A 79 -0.82 -10.62 15.51
C GLU A 79 -1.73 -9.80 14.59
N GLY A 80 -2.19 -10.42 13.50
CA GLY A 80 -3.10 -9.80 12.54
C GLY A 80 -2.48 -8.69 11.71
N ARG A 81 -1.16 -8.49 11.76
CA ARG A 81 -0.46 -7.55 10.87
C ARG A 81 -0.10 -8.22 9.56
N ARG A 82 -0.42 -7.57 8.48
CA ARG A 82 -0.09 -8.02 7.13
C ARG A 82 -0.03 -6.88 6.14
N VAL A 83 0.52 -7.17 4.98
CA VAL A 83 0.53 -6.26 3.83
C VAL A 83 -0.37 -6.85 2.76
N LEU A 84 -1.18 -5.99 2.14
CA LEU A 84 -1.96 -6.30 0.95
C LEU A 84 -1.47 -5.43 -0.20
N CYS A 85 -1.26 -6.04 -1.34
CA CYS A 85 -0.95 -5.34 -2.58
C CYS A 85 -2.21 -5.15 -3.43
N ILE A 86 -2.18 -4.14 -4.28
CA ILE A 86 -3.19 -3.99 -5.31
C ILE A 86 -3.18 -5.25 -6.20
N GLY A 87 -4.35 -5.87 -6.39
CA GLY A 87 -4.48 -7.16 -7.08
C GLY A 87 -4.62 -8.37 -6.15
N ASP A 88 -4.37 -8.24 -4.84
CA ASP A 88 -4.72 -9.30 -3.88
C ASP A 88 -6.24 -9.44 -3.75
N ASP A 89 -6.75 -10.67 -3.63
CA ASP A 89 -8.19 -10.94 -3.45
C ASP A 89 -8.78 -10.22 -2.23
N ALA A 90 -7.98 -10.05 -1.19
CA ALA A 90 -8.38 -9.35 0.04
C ALA A 90 -8.27 -7.82 -0.05
N TYR A 91 -7.72 -7.27 -1.15
CA TYR A 91 -7.61 -5.83 -1.32
C TYR A 91 -9.00 -5.18 -1.38
N PRO A 92 -9.25 -4.05 -0.66
CA PRO A 92 -10.57 -3.42 -0.63
C PRO A 92 -11.02 -2.94 -2.01
N ALA A 93 -12.06 -3.58 -2.55
CA ALA A 93 -12.58 -3.26 -3.89
C ALA A 93 -13.01 -1.79 -4.04
N VAL A 94 -13.48 -1.16 -2.95
CA VAL A 94 -13.86 0.25 -2.94
C VAL A 94 -12.68 1.19 -3.21
N LEU A 95 -11.47 0.81 -2.82
CA LEU A 95 -10.27 1.62 -3.08
C LEU A 95 -9.89 1.62 -4.56
N LEU A 96 -10.21 0.56 -5.30
CA LEU A 96 -9.97 0.49 -6.74
C LEU A 96 -10.81 1.50 -7.52
N GLN A 97 -11.90 2.01 -6.93
CA GLN A 97 -12.76 3.03 -7.54
C GLN A 97 -12.21 4.45 -7.34
N THR A 98 -11.16 4.63 -6.54
CA THR A 98 -10.52 5.93 -6.37
C THR A 98 -9.62 6.24 -7.57
N PRO A 99 -9.42 7.53 -7.91
CA PRO A 99 -8.55 7.91 -9.04
C PRO A 99 -7.09 7.45 -8.88
N ASP A 100 -6.61 7.35 -7.64
CA ASP A 100 -5.24 6.97 -7.33
C ASP A 100 -5.19 6.00 -6.14
N PRO A 101 -5.58 4.72 -6.35
CA PRO A 101 -5.63 3.73 -5.28
C PRO A 101 -4.24 3.46 -4.72
N PRO A 102 -4.10 3.28 -3.39
CA PRO A 102 -2.86 2.83 -2.78
C PRO A 102 -2.39 1.51 -3.38
N LEU A 103 -1.09 1.39 -3.66
CA LEU A 103 -0.55 0.16 -4.25
C LEU A 103 -0.29 -0.91 -3.20
N LEU A 104 -0.09 -0.50 -1.95
CA LEU A 104 0.22 -1.35 -0.82
C LEU A 104 -0.48 -0.81 0.42
N LEU A 105 -1.09 -1.70 1.19
CA LEU A 105 -1.78 -1.40 2.44
C LEU A 105 -1.14 -2.17 3.60
N TYR A 106 -0.80 -1.47 4.66
CA TYR A 106 -0.49 -2.08 5.94
C TYR A 106 -1.79 -2.28 6.70
N VAL A 107 -2.10 -3.52 7.03
CA VAL A 107 -3.35 -3.90 7.70
C VAL A 107 -3.05 -4.50 9.06
N GLN A 108 -3.79 -4.08 10.07
CA GLN A 108 -3.77 -4.70 11.39
C GLN A 108 -5.19 -5.08 11.79
N GLY A 109 -5.40 -6.35 12.08
CA GLY A 109 -6.71 -6.91 12.44
C GLY A 109 -7.23 -7.91 11.42
N GLN A 110 -8.56 -8.00 11.33
CA GLN A 110 -9.25 -8.99 10.51
C GLN A 110 -9.48 -8.44 9.09
N VAL A 111 -8.75 -8.99 8.13
CA VAL A 111 -8.77 -8.56 6.71
C VAL A 111 -10.15 -8.78 6.06
N GLU A 112 -10.88 -9.77 6.55
CA GLU A 112 -12.22 -10.12 6.05
C GLU A 112 -13.23 -8.97 6.16
N PHE A 113 -12.96 -7.99 7.04
CA PHE A 113 -13.82 -6.82 7.20
C PHE A 113 -13.59 -5.74 6.13
N LEU A 114 -12.44 -5.76 5.43
CA LEU A 114 -12.10 -4.72 4.46
C LEU A 114 -13.06 -4.64 3.27
N ASN A 115 -13.67 -5.77 2.90
CA ASN A 115 -14.64 -5.86 1.80
C ASN A 115 -16.08 -5.97 2.28
N ARG A 116 -16.35 -5.84 3.58
CA ARG A 116 -17.70 -5.78 4.11
C ARG A 116 -18.30 -4.38 3.95
N ARG A 117 -19.61 -4.29 4.12
CA ARG A 117 -20.29 -2.99 4.23
C ARG A 117 -19.63 -2.17 5.32
N SER A 118 -19.28 -0.94 5.01
CA SER A 118 -18.61 -0.05 5.93
C SER A 118 -19.19 1.35 5.86
N LEU A 119 -19.06 2.09 6.95
CA LEU A 119 -19.47 3.47 7.06
C LEU A 119 -18.27 4.30 7.52
N ALA A 120 -17.96 5.37 6.80
CA ALA A 120 -16.87 6.26 7.15
C ALA A 120 -17.33 7.30 8.17
N ILE A 121 -16.65 7.35 9.32
CA ILE A 121 -16.81 8.43 10.31
C ILE A 121 -15.65 9.41 10.08
N VAL A 122 -15.95 10.62 9.66
CA VAL A 122 -14.96 11.66 9.36
C VAL A 122 -15.13 12.85 10.28
N GLY A 123 -14.03 13.59 10.52
CA GLY A 123 -14.07 14.75 11.40
C GLY A 123 -12.77 15.56 11.39
N SER A 124 -12.68 16.54 12.28
CA SER A 124 -11.50 17.38 12.46
C SER A 124 -10.27 16.57 12.92
N ARG A 125 -9.06 16.94 12.42
CA ARG A 125 -7.78 16.40 12.93
C ARG A 125 -7.57 16.72 14.41
N ASN A 126 -8.05 17.89 14.85
CA ASN A 126 -8.06 18.33 16.24
C ASN A 126 -9.51 18.33 16.75
N ALA A 127 -10.07 17.13 16.94
CA ALA A 127 -11.44 16.99 17.41
C ALA A 127 -11.56 17.41 18.89
N SER A 128 -12.70 17.99 19.27
CA SER A 128 -13.03 18.22 20.68
C SER A 128 -13.24 16.89 21.41
N ALA A 129 -13.13 16.89 22.75
CA ALA A 129 -13.41 15.72 23.58
C ALA A 129 -14.78 15.11 23.27
N GLN A 130 -15.81 15.94 23.18
CA GLN A 130 -17.17 15.53 22.80
C GLN A 130 -17.21 14.88 21.39
N GLY A 131 -16.47 15.43 20.42
CA GLY A 131 -16.38 14.87 19.07
C GLY A 131 -15.76 13.46 19.07
N LEU A 132 -14.72 13.25 19.87
CA LEU A 132 -14.10 11.93 20.04
C LEU A 132 -15.05 10.94 20.72
N ASP A 133 -15.77 11.35 21.75
CA ASP A 133 -16.72 10.50 22.45
C ASP A 133 -17.90 10.12 21.57
N ASN A 134 -18.41 11.07 20.79
CA ASN A 134 -19.46 10.81 19.80
C ASN A 134 -18.97 9.80 18.73
N ALA A 135 -17.76 9.98 18.19
CA ALA A 135 -17.22 9.07 17.19
C ALA A 135 -17.06 7.65 17.73
N ARG A 136 -16.60 7.49 18.99
CA ARG A 136 -16.52 6.20 19.68
C ARG A 136 -17.90 5.57 19.88
N ALA A 137 -18.86 6.34 20.36
CA ALA A 137 -20.24 5.86 20.60
C ALA A 137 -20.92 5.40 19.31
N PHE A 138 -20.82 6.20 18.24
CA PHE A 138 -21.34 5.81 16.91
C PHE A 138 -20.62 4.59 16.36
N GLY A 139 -19.28 4.54 16.44
CA GLY A 139 -18.49 3.39 15.98
C GLY A 139 -18.88 2.09 16.69
N ALA A 140 -19.02 2.15 18.02
CA ALA A 140 -19.43 0.99 18.82
C ALA A 140 -20.86 0.54 18.47
N HIS A 141 -21.81 1.48 18.37
CA HIS A 141 -23.19 1.16 18.03
C HIS A 141 -23.32 0.54 16.64
N LEU A 142 -22.70 1.14 15.63
CA LEU A 142 -22.77 0.64 14.26
C LEU A 142 -22.07 -0.72 14.11
N SER A 143 -20.94 -0.93 14.79
CA SER A 143 -20.24 -2.21 14.78
C SER A 143 -21.04 -3.37 15.38
N GLN A 144 -21.96 -3.09 16.33
CA GLN A 144 -22.84 -4.10 16.93
C GLN A 144 -24.02 -4.47 16.02
N HIS A 145 -24.35 -3.64 15.04
CA HIS A 145 -25.51 -3.81 14.18
C HIS A 145 -25.17 -4.23 12.73
N GLY A 146 -23.89 -4.48 12.43
CA GLY A 146 -23.36 -5.00 11.14
C GLY A 146 -22.94 -3.91 10.19
#